data_54d2de7007b33d7c58d6143d0ef644df
#
_entry.id   54d2de7007b33d7c58d6143d0ef644df
#
_cell.length_a   1.000
_cell.length_b   1.000
_cell.length_c   1.000
_cell.angle_alpha   90.00
_cell.angle_beta   90.00
_cell.angle_gamma   90.00
#
_symmetry.space_group_name_H-M   'P 1'
#
loop_
_entity.id
_entity.type
_entity.pdbx_description
1 polymer ?
#
loop_
_entity_poly.entity_id
_entity_poly.type
_entity_poly.pdbx_seq_one_letter_code
_entity_poly.pdbx_strand_id
1 'polypeptide(L)'
;MSLNGQKMLKSLNFFKMRIALLLTILSSLNAQEVIRGKTVSATDSMIVTRHYLATEVGNDVLMDGGNAIDAAVAISFALAVVLPQAGNIGGGGFLVHYNKDKDSFYSIDYREQAPGKSYESMFIRNGKVDRNLAIQSHLSSGTPGSVHGLYAAHKQFGNL
;
A
#
# COMPACT_ATOMS: atom_id res chain seq x y z
N MET A 1 42.39 -22.89 -44.59
CA MET A 1 41.61 -23.54 -43.48
C MET A 1 40.79 -24.65 -44.12
N SER A 2 40.96 -25.91 -43.70
CA SER A 2 40.33 -27.05 -44.41
C SER A 2 38.84 -27.08 -44.15
N LEU A 3 38.04 -27.60 -45.12
CA LEU A 3 36.57 -27.75 -44.99
C LEU A 3 36.14 -28.50 -43.69
N ASN A 4 36.98 -29.37 -43.19
CA ASN A 4 36.73 -30.09 -41.91
C ASN A 4 36.87 -29.18 -40.69
N GLY A 5 37.76 -28.17 -40.70
CA GLY A 5 37.89 -27.21 -39.62
C GLY A 5 36.66 -26.30 -39.50
N GLN A 6 36.08 -25.89 -40.61
CA GLN A 6 34.86 -25.04 -40.61
C GLN A 6 33.61 -25.80 -40.10
N LYS A 7 33.48 -27.09 -40.45
CA LYS A 7 32.37 -27.92 -39.95
C LYS A 7 32.48 -28.15 -38.44
N MET A 8 33.70 -28.35 -37.94
CA MET A 8 33.95 -28.58 -36.51
C MET A 8 33.68 -27.28 -35.68
N LEU A 9 34.06 -26.10 -36.22
CA LEU A 9 33.75 -24.81 -35.58
C LEU A 9 32.23 -24.52 -35.52
N LYS A 10 31.52 -24.82 -36.60
CA LYS A 10 30.05 -24.68 -36.63
C LYS A 10 29.35 -25.59 -35.65
N SER A 11 29.78 -26.84 -35.54
CA SER A 11 29.27 -27.80 -34.55
C SER A 11 29.52 -27.36 -33.11
N LEU A 12 30.71 -26.82 -32.82
CA LEU A 12 31.07 -26.32 -31.48
C LEU A 12 30.25 -25.08 -31.09
N ASN A 13 29.98 -24.17 -32.04
CA ASN A 13 29.14 -23.02 -31.80
C ASN A 13 27.67 -23.40 -31.58
N PHE A 14 27.16 -24.38 -32.32
CA PHE A 14 25.81 -24.92 -32.09
C PHE A 14 25.67 -25.59 -30.73
N PHE A 15 26.68 -26.30 -30.27
CA PHE A 15 26.70 -26.91 -28.95
C PHE A 15 26.74 -25.87 -27.83
N LYS A 16 27.61 -24.85 -27.95
CA LYS A 16 27.66 -23.72 -27.00
C LYS A 16 26.34 -22.96 -26.94
N MET A 17 25.69 -22.74 -28.06
CA MET A 17 24.40 -22.06 -28.14
C MET A 17 23.27 -22.86 -27.45
N ARG A 18 23.29 -24.20 -27.60
CA ARG A 18 22.34 -25.09 -26.90
C ARG A 18 22.56 -25.09 -25.39
N ILE A 19 23.81 -25.09 -24.93
CA ILE A 19 24.15 -24.99 -23.50
C ILE A 19 23.71 -23.61 -22.94
N ALA A 20 23.95 -22.53 -23.66
CA ALA A 20 23.51 -21.18 -23.23
C ALA A 20 21.98 -21.10 -23.14
N LEU A 21 21.25 -21.68 -24.10
CA LEU A 21 19.79 -21.74 -24.08
C LEU A 21 19.25 -22.59 -22.91
N LEU A 22 19.89 -23.71 -22.62
CA LEU A 22 19.57 -24.56 -21.47
C LEU A 22 19.81 -23.82 -20.14
N LEU A 23 20.91 -23.09 -20.03
CA LEU A 23 21.23 -22.31 -18.83
C LEU A 23 20.24 -21.13 -18.63
N THR A 24 19.78 -20.49 -19.69
CA THR A 24 18.75 -19.45 -19.60
C THR A 24 17.39 -20.03 -19.21
N ILE A 25 17.03 -21.22 -19.69
CA ILE A 25 15.81 -21.90 -19.29
C ILE A 25 15.88 -22.36 -17.82
N LEU A 26 17.03 -22.90 -17.37
CA LEU A 26 17.23 -23.26 -15.97
C LEU A 26 17.19 -22.03 -15.04
N SER A 27 17.75 -20.90 -15.45
CA SER A 27 17.70 -19.67 -14.65
C SER A 27 16.30 -19.09 -14.56
N SER A 28 15.48 -19.22 -15.61
CA SER A 28 14.07 -18.79 -15.57
C SER A 28 13.18 -19.69 -14.70
N LEU A 29 13.53 -20.98 -14.56
CA LEU A 29 12.83 -21.89 -13.65
C LEU A 29 13.11 -21.59 -12.17
N ASN A 30 14.26 -21.03 -11.83
CA ASN A 30 14.58 -20.60 -10.47
C ASN A 30 14.04 -19.21 -10.12
N ALA A 31 13.56 -18.44 -11.09
CA ALA A 31 12.99 -17.10 -10.87
C ALA A 31 11.53 -17.13 -10.37
N GLN A 32 10.94 -18.29 -10.20
CA GLN A 32 9.60 -18.47 -9.62
C GLN A 32 9.64 -19.02 -8.19
N GLU A 33 10.55 -18.59 -7.33
CA GLU A 33 10.23 -18.49 -5.93
C GLU A 33 9.23 -17.33 -5.76
N VAL A 34 8.00 -17.59 -6.12
CA VAL A 34 6.86 -16.84 -5.58
C VAL A 34 7.07 -16.91 -4.08
N ILE A 35 7.32 -15.76 -3.46
CA ILE A 35 7.26 -15.60 -2.01
C ILE A 35 5.86 -16.08 -1.62
N ARG A 36 5.73 -17.36 -1.32
CA ARG A 36 4.50 -17.93 -0.76
C ARG A 36 4.42 -17.36 0.63
N GLY A 37 3.71 -16.23 0.76
CA GLY A 37 3.38 -15.68 2.06
C GLY A 37 2.78 -16.80 2.93
N LYS A 38 3.14 -16.84 4.20
CA LYS A 38 2.54 -17.80 5.13
C LYS A 38 1.04 -17.51 5.19
N THR A 39 0.23 -18.46 4.77
CA THR A 39 -1.22 -18.36 4.92
C THR A 39 -1.56 -18.44 6.40
N VAL A 40 -2.30 -17.47 6.89
CA VAL A 40 -2.83 -17.42 8.24
C VAL A 40 -4.37 -17.45 8.15
N SER A 41 -5.00 -18.22 8.99
CA SER A 41 -6.46 -18.27 9.11
C SER A 41 -6.87 -18.05 10.56
N ALA A 42 -8.03 -17.44 10.75
CA ALA A 42 -8.64 -17.22 12.05
C ALA A 42 -10.14 -17.58 11.99
N THR A 43 -10.72 -18.01 13.11
CA THR A 43 -12.13 -18.37 13.21
C THR A 43 -13.04 -17.21 13.58
N ASP A 44 -12.55 -16.31 14.43
CA ASP A 44 -13.37 -15.24 15.02
C ASP A 44 -13.04 -13.86 14.44
N SER A 45 -11.77 -13.49 14.47
CA SER A 45 -11.32 -12.19 13.98
C SER A 45 -9.91 -12.27 13.37
N MET A 46 -9.59 -11.35 12.47
CA MET A 46 -8.26 -11.22 11.91
C MET A 46 -7.92 -9.75 11.69
N ILE A 47 -6.72 -9.38 12.09
CA ILE A 47 -6.14 -8.06 11.84
C ILE A 47 -4.85 -8.22 11.05
N VAL A 48 -4.72 -7.44 9.98
CA VAL A 48 -3.50 -7.38 9.17
C VAL A 48 -3.10 -5.93 9.00
N THR A 49 -1.92 -5.57 9.49
CA THR A 49 -1.34 -4.24 9.33
C THR A 49 0.11 -4.30 8.85
N ARG A 50 0.69 -3.17 8.51
CA ARG A 50 2.10 -3.09 8.13
C ARG A 50 3.07 -3.06 9.30
N HIS A 51 2.58 -2.95 10.54
CA HIS A 51 3.43 -2.89 11.72
C HIS A 51 2.82 -3.70 12.86
N TYR A 52 3.61 -4.62 13.44
CA TYR A 52 3.11 -5.56 14.44
C TYR A 52 2.52 -4.87 15.68
N LEU A 53 3.12 -3.77 16.17
CA LEU A 53 2.57 -3.02 17.30
C LEU A 53 1.17 -2.45 17.01
N ALA A 54 0.91 -2.02 15.79
CA ALA A 54 -0.43 -1.58 15.42
C ALA A 54 -1.42 -2.75 15.33
N THR A 55 -0.95 -3.96 14.94
CA THR A 55 -1.76 -5.18 14.99
C THR A 55 -2.11 -5.56 16.44
N GLU A 56 -1.15 -5.46 17.36
CA GLU A 56 -1.36 -5.70 18.80
C GLU A 56 -2.41 -4.74 19.36
N VAL A 57 -2.29 -3.43 19.11
CA VAL A 57 -3.28 -2.43 19.53
C VAL A 57 -4.69 -2.78 19.03
N GLY A 58 -4.82 -3.18 17.77
CA GLY A 58 -6.12 -3.57 17.23
C GLY A 58 -6.67 -4.83 17.89
N ASN A 59 -5.81 -5.80 18.18
CA ASN A 59 -6.21 -7.03 18.89
C ASN A 59 -6.68 -6.73 20.31
N ASP A 60 -5.97 -5.87 21.04
CA ASP A 60 -6.36 -5.47 22.39
C ASP A 60 -7.75 -4.83 22.39
N VAL A 61 -8.03 -3.92 21.43
CA VAL A 61 -9.35 -3.32 21.28
C VAL A 61 -10.45 -4.36 21.02
N LEU A 62 -10.18 -5.38 20.19
CA LEU A 62 -11.14 -6.45 19.95
C LEU A 62 -11.35 -7.30 21.21
N MET A 63 -10.29 -7.58 21.97
CA MET A 63 -10.39 -8.34 23.24
C MET A 63 -11.14 -7.57 24.33
N ASP A 64 -11.09 -6.24 24.31
CA ASP A 64 -11.83 -5.36 25.23
C ASP A 64 -13.31 -5.17 24.83
N GLY A 65 -13.77 -5.88 23.78
CA GLY A 65 -15.17 -5.86 23.32
C GLY A 65 -15.46 -4.84 22.23
N GLY A 66 -14.44 -4.19 21.68
CA GLY A 66 -14.58 -3.34 20.50
C GLY A 66 -14.89 -4.14 19.24
N ASN A 67 -15.44 -3.48 18.25
CA ASN A 67 -15.69 -4.07 16.95
C ASN A 67 -14.56 -3.75 15.93
N ALA A 68 -14.73 -4.18 14.69
CA ALA A 68 -13.74 -3.96 13.64
C ALA A 68 -13.45 -2.46 13.36
N ILE A 69 -14.42 -1.59 13.57
CA ILE A 69 -14.24 -0.14 13.39
C ILE A 69 -13.46 0.46 14.55
N ASP A 70 -13.74 0.07 15.79
CA ASP A 70 -12.97 0.51 16.96
C ASP A 70 -11.49 0.10 16.80
N ALA A 71 -11.25 -1.15 16.42
CA ALA A 71 -9.91 -1.64 16.12
C ALA A 71 -9.23 -0.87 14.98
N ALA A 72 -9.93 -0.61 13.87
CA ALA A 72 -9.38 0.13 12.73
C ALA A 72 -9.00 1.57 13.09
N VAL A 73 -9.79 2.24 13.92
CA VAL A 73 -9.51 3.59 14.41
C VAL A 73 -8.26 3.58 15.29
N ALA A 74 -8.19 2.70 16.29
CA ALA A 74 -7.04 2.57 17.18
C ALA A 74 -5.75 2.22 16.40
N ILE A 75 -5.82 1.28 15.47
CA ILE A 75 -4.73 0.92 14.55
C ILE A 75 -4.24 2.13 13.76
N SER A 76 -5.16 2.94 13.24
CA SER A 76 -4.79 4.11 12.44
C SER A 76 -3.99 5.13 13.24
N PHE A 77 -4.36 5.38 14.49
CA PHE A 77 -3.59 6.25 15.39
C PHE A 77 -2.27 5.61 15.82
N ALA A 78 -2.23 4.30 16.07
CA ALA A 78 -0.99 3.59 16.35
C ALA A 78 -0.02 3.66 15.18
N LEU A 79 -0.49 3.48 13.94
CA LEU A 79 0.31 3.60 12.73
C LEU A 79 0.88 5.01 12.53
N ALA A 80 0.19 6.05 12.96
CA ALA A 80 0.73 7.41 12.91
C ALA A 80 1.99 7.59 13.78
N VAL A 81 2.16 6.74 14.78
CA VAL A 81 3.35 6.72 15.65
C VAL A 81 4.43 5.76 15.14
N VAL A 82 4.05 4.52 14.87
CA VAL A 82 5.01 3.43 14.58
C VAL A 82 5.39 3.31 13.10
N LEU A 83 4.65 3.95 12.21
CA LEU A 83 4.87 3.96 10.77
C LEU A 83 4.57 5.36 10.16
N PRO A 84 5.22 6.42 10.65
CA PRO A 84 4.82 7.81 10.35
C PRO A 84 4.99 8.18 8.86
N GLN A 85 5.81 7.46 8.10
CA GLN A 85 5.99 7.68 6.66
C GLN A 85 4.77 7.26 5.82
N ALA A 86 3.83 6.47 6.38
CA ALA A 86 2.67 5.96 5.67
C ALA A 86 1.37 6.12 6.46
N GLY A 87 1.42 6.15 7.80
CA GLY A 87 0.28 6.40 8.66
C GLY A 87 0.48 7.72 9.40
N ASN A 88 -0.38 8.71 9.19
CA ASN A 88 -0.24 9.99 9.86
C ASN A 88 -1.58 10.71 10.00
N ILE A 89 -1.66 11.60 10.99
CA ILE A 89 -2.84 12.44 11.25
C ILE A 89 -2.95 13.65 10.31
N GLY A 90 -1.86 13.99 9.62
CA GLY A 90 -1.80 15.08 8.65
C GLY A 90 -2.23 14.69 7.23
N GLY A 91 -2.65 13.45 7.04
CA GLY A 91 -3.11 12.90 5.78
C GLY A 91 -4.61 12.71 5.69
N GLY A 92 -5.01 11.73 4.90
CA GLY A 92 -6.38 11.29 4.70
C GLY A 92 -6.44 9.83 4.29
N GLY A 93 -7.59 9.39 3.84
CA GLY A 93 -7.76 8.00 3.40
C GLY A 93 -9.18 7.66 2.98
N PHE A 94 -9.39 6.37 2.85
CA PHE A 94 -10.68 5.77 2.55
C PHE A 94 -10.95 4.64 3.54
N LEU A 95 -12.21 4.48 3.89
CA LEU A 95 -12.68 3.34 4.67
C LEU A 95 -13.82 2.67 3.92
N VAL A 96 -13.77 1.34 3.86
CA VAL A 96 -14.89 0.51 3.41
C VAL A 96 -15.25 -0.43 4.56
N HIS A 97 -16.52 -0.42 4.94
CA HIS A 97 -17.07 -1.22 6.01
C HIS A 97 -18.25 -2.05 5.50
N TYR A 98 -18.24 -3.35 5.73
CA TYR A 98 -19.38 -4.21 5.57
C TYR A 98 -20.04 -4.48 6.93
N ASN A 99 -21.30 -4.09 7.06
CA ASN A 99 -22.11 -4.37 8.24
C ASN A 99 -22.94 -5.61 7.98
N LYS A 100 -22.61 -6.71 8.67
CA LYS A 100 -23.26 -8.01 8.50
C LYS A 100 -24.73 -7.99 8.90
N ASP A 101 -25.09 -7.26 9.96
CA ASP A 101 -26.47 -7.25 10.49
C ASP A 101 -27.44 -6.54 9.55
N LYS A 102 -26.92 -5.55 8.80
CA LYS A 102 -27.69 -4.77 7.81
C LYS A 102 -27.48 -5.26 6.38
N ASP A 103 -26.60 -6.26 6.18
CA ASP A 103 -26.15 -6.73 4.86
C ASP A 103 -25.82 -5.57 3.90
N SER A 104 -25.01 -4.64 4.38
CA SER A 104 -24.78 -3.38 3.68
C SER A 104 -23.32 -2.94 3.74
N PHE A 105 -22.86 -2.36 2.64
CA PHE A 105 -21.57 -1.73 2.54
C PHE A 105 -21.67 -0.23 2.76
N TYR A 106 -20.69 0.31 3.47
CA TYR A 106 -20.51 1.74 3.70
C TYR A 106 -19.11 2.13 3.26
N SER A 107 -18.97 3.33 2.71
CA SER A 107 -17.68 3.92 2.39
C SER A 107 -17.60 5.33 2.97
N ILE A 108 -16.43 5.68 3.49
CA ILE A 108 -16.12 7.03 3.95
C ILE A 108 -14.90 7.49 3.18
N ASP A 109 -15.04 8.58 2.45
CA ASP A 109 -13.94 9.32 1.82
C ASP A 109 -13.54 10.45 2.77
N TYR A 110 -12.33 10.35 3.32
CA TYR A 110 -11.74 11.36 4.18
C TYR A 110 -10.37 11.81 3.68
N ARG A 111 -10.21 11.81 2.35
CA ARG A 111 -9.01 12.35 1.72
C ARG A 111 -8.80 13.82 2.09
N GLU A 112 -7.57 14.26 1.92
CA GLU A 112 -7.18 15.66 2.03
C GLU A 112 -7.94 16.49 1.00
N GLN A 113 -8.36 17.66 1.41
CA GLN A 113 -9.02 18.61 0.54
C GLN A 113 -8.11 19.82 0.27
N ALA A 114 -8.30 20.45 -0.88
CA ALA A 114 -7.64 21.71 -1.13
C ALA A 114 -8.10 22.76 -0.11
N PRO A 115 -7.20 23.59 0.45
CA PRO A 115 -7.60 24.70 1.31
C PRO A 115 -8.61 25.63 0.63
N GLY A 116 -9.55 26.18 1.40
CA GLY A 116 -10.62 27.01 0.84
C GLY A 116 -10.17 28.28 0.10
N LYS A 117 -8.90 28.67 0.23
CA LYS A 117 -8.29 29.78 -0.53
C LYS A 117 -7.51 29.33 -1.76
N SER A 118 -7.56 28.03 -2.10
CA SER A 118 -6.90 27.51 -3.29
C SER A 118 -7.60 28.00 -4.56
N TYR A 119 -6.81 28.22 -5.61
CA TYR A 119 -7.30 28.59 -6.92
C TYR A 119 -6.48 27.90 -8.00
N GLU A 120 -7.07 27.70 -9.19
CA GLU A 120 -6.54 26.85 -10.26
C GLU A 120 -5.09 27.18 -10.66
N SER A 121 -4.73 28.44 -10.74
CA SER A 121 -3.40 28.88 -11.19
C SER A 121 -2.40 29.15 -10.05
N MET A 122 -2.69 28.72 -8.80
CA MET A 122 -1.86 29.06 -7.64
C MET A 122 -0.40 28.58 -7.74
N PHE A 123 -0.16 27.53 -8.50
CA PHE A 123 1.18 26.97 -8.76
C PHE A 123 1.75 27.36 -10.13
N ILE A 124 1.11 28.27 -10.87
CA ILE A 124 1.59 28.73 -12.18
C ILE A 124 2.41 30.01 -12.00
N ARG A 125 3.62 30.03 -12.59
CA ARG A 125 4.51 31.19 -12.69
C ARG A 125 4.99 31.30 -14.12
N ASN A 126 4.85 32.48 -14.74
CA ASN A 126 5.24 32.73 -16.14
C ASN A 126 4.67 31.70 -17.12
N GLY A 127 3.40 31.30 -16.95
CA GLY A 127 2.69 30.36 -17.81
C GLY A 127 3.14 28.89 -17.66
N LYS A 128 3.96 28.55 -16.66
CA LYS A 128 4.44 27.19 -16.40
C LYS A 128 4.23 26.80 -14.95
N VAL A 129 4.10 25.49 -14.70
CA VAL A 129 4.01 24.96 -13.34
C VAL A 129 5.34 25.16 -12.62
N ASP A 130 5.30 25.89 -11.50
CA ASP A 130 6.40 25.99 -10.55
C ASP A 130 6.39 24.75 -9.64
N ARG A 131 7.25 23.78 -9.92
CA ARG A 131 7.33 22.51 -9.20
C ARG A 131 7.76 22.70 -7.74
N ASN A 132 8.63 23.66 -7.45
CA ASN A 132 9.05 23.94 -6.09
C ASN A 132 7.86 24.45 -5.26
N LEU A 133 7.11 25.39 -5.82
CA LEU A 133 5.91 25.90 -5.17
C LEU A 133 4.87 24.81 -4.98
N ALA A 134 4.68 23.93 -5.98
CA ALA A 134 3.68 22.87 -5.96
C ALA A 134 4.03 21.67 -5.04
N ILE A 135 5.31 21.46 -4.68
CA ILE A 135 5.76 20.26 -3.95
C ILE A 135 6.39 20.62 -2.60
N GLN A 136 7.17 21.71 -2.54
CA GLN A 136 8.01 22.04 -1.39
C GLN A 136 7.47 23.20 -0.53
N SER A 137 6.45 23.90 -0.99
CA SER A 137 5.91 25.03 -0.23
C SER A 137 4.77 24.61 0.69
N HIS A 138 4.51 25.43 1.70
CA HIS A 138 3.32 25.28 2.57
C HIS A 138 1.98 25.39 1.80
N LEU A 139 1.97 25.99 0.62
CA LEU A 139 0.78 26.10 -0.23
C LEU A 139 0.36 24.75 -0.82
N SER A 140 1.26 23.78 -0.89
CA SER A 140 0.97 22.43 -1.39
C SER A 140 0.33 21.50 -0.36
N SER A 141 0.25 21.93 0.91
CA SER A 141 -0.38 21.13 1.96
C SER A 141 -1.89 21.12 1.82
N GLY A 142 -2.47 19.92 1.79
CA GLY A 142 -3.92 19.76 1.87
C GLY A 142 -4.46 19.96 3.28
N THR A 143 -5.74 20.17 3.40
CA THR A 143 -6.46 20.13 4.68
C THR A 143 -6.63 18.66 5.07
N PRO A 144 -6.10 18.21 6.21
CA PRO A 144 -6.13 16.80 6.61
C PRO A 144 -7.54 16.30 6.88
N GLY A 145 -7.78 15.03 6.49
CA GLY A 145 -9.05 14.35 6.72
C GLY A 145 -8.99 13.20 7.72
N SER A 146 -7.79 12.67 8.04
CA SER A 146 -7.64 11.44 8.84
C SER A 146 -8.41 11.49 10.16
N VAL A 147 -8.18 12.48 11.00
CA VAL A 147 -8.83 12.56 12.32
C VAL A 147 -10.36 12.70 12.18
N HIS A 148 -10.81 13.54 11.26
CA HIS A 148 -12.24 13.74 11.02
C HIS A 148 -12.94 12.47 10.50
N GLY A 149 -12.32 11.78 9.53
CA GLY A 149 -12.87 10.56 8.96
C GLY A 149 -12.89 9.39 9.94
N LEU A 150 -11.82 9.21 10.70
CA LEU A 150 -11.76 8.19 11.76
C LEU A 150 -12.79 8.47 12.87
N TYR A 151 -12.94 9.72 13.28
CA TYR A 151 -13.99 10.12 14.22
C TYR A 151 -15.40 9.84 13.68
N ALA A 152 -15.66 10.18 12.42
CA ALA A 152 -16.95 9.91 11.78
C ALA A 152 -17.25 8.41 11.71
N ALA A 153 -16.26 7.60 11.33
CA ALA A 153 -16.37 6.14 11.32
C ALA A 153 -16.69 5.58 12.70
N HIS A 154 -15.93 5.99 13.71
CA HIS A 154 -16.11 5.55 15.10
C HIS A 154 -17.50 5.92 15.63
N LYS A 155 -17.91 7.18 15.47
CA LYS A 155 -19.22 7.66 15.92
C LYS A 155 -20.40 6.93 15.28
N GLN A 156 -20.25 6.53 14.00
CA GLN A 156 -21.34 5.91 13.26
C GLN A 156 -21.40 4.38 13.42
N PHE A 157 -20.25 3.73 13.58
CA PHE A 157 -20.13 2.28 13.50
C PHE A 157 -19.35 1.65 14.66
N GLY A 158 -18.71 2.44 15.51
CA GLY A 158 -17.97 1.96 16.68
C GLY A 158 -18.92 1.47 17.77
N ASN A 159 -18.38 0.62 18.65
CA ASN A 159 -19.08 0.02 19.80
C ASN A 159 -18.57 0.56 21.14
N LEU A 160 -17.32 1.06 21.20
CA LEU A 160 -16.67 1.60 22.41
C LEU A 160 -16.80 3.11 22.52
#